data_8730e7a9467d91d3e1c421d089cdee47
#
_entry.id   8730e7a9467d91d3e1c421d089cdee47
#
_cell.length_a   1.000
_cell.length_b   1.000
_cell.length_c   1.000
_cell.angle_alpha   90.00
_cell.angle_beta   90.00
_cell.angle_gamma   90.00
#
_symmetry.space_group_name_H-M   'P 1'
#
loop_
_entity.id
_entity.type
_entity.pdbx_description
1 polymer ?
#
loop_
_entity_poly.entity_id
_entity_poly.type
_entity_poly.pdbx_seq_one_letter_code
_entity_poly.pdbx_strand_id
1 'polypeptide(L)'
;SEGPEWMPQTGKTENVIKFNYFMGGELTNVKYRDGRKNFKLYKGAEKVFYNIDSIVGYEYCVIVEGEMDVLALHEAGITNAISVPNGATLNSNNLDYLDSCIDYFEDKEKIILAVDSDEAGQALQTELIRRLGSEVCFLTTFEDCKDANEYLQKYGADKLTTRITGAKPVPLENVTTF
;
A
#
# COMPACT_ATOMS: atom_id res chain seq x y z
N SER A 1 -0.24 16.35 4.82
CA SER A 1 0.14 17.71 5.26
C SER A 1 1.65 17.82 5.45
N GLU A 2 2.18 19.05 5.56
CA GLU A 2 3.60 19.31 5.79
C GLU A 2 3.77 20.12 7.09
N GLY A 3 4.98 20.06 7.67
CA GLY A 3 5.33 20.85 8.85
C GLY A 3 6.60 20.37 9.54
N PRO A 4 7.08 21.12 10.54
CA PRO A 4 8.28 20.76 11.29
C PRO A 4 8.02 19.54 12.19
N GLU A 5 9.00 18.64 12.24
CA GLU A 5 9.01 17.47 13.12
C GLU A 5 10.44 17.07 13.44
N TRP A 6 10.68 16.67 14.69
CA TRP A 6 11.98 16.17 15.10
C TRP A 6 12.23 14.75 14.55
N MET A 7 13.33 14.60 13.83
CA MET A 7 13.69 13.33 13.18
C MET A 7 14.90 12.69 13.87
N PRO A 8 14.76 11.49 14.45
CA PRO A 8 15.84 10.84 15.19
C PRO A 8 17.05 10.50 14.30
N GLN A 9 16.82 10.25 13.01
CA GLN A 9 17.89 9.90 12.07
C GLN A 9 18.84 11.06 11.77
N THR A 10 18.35 12.30 11.85
CA THR A 10 19.16 13.49 11.62
C THR A 10 19.52 14.23 12.93
N GLY A 11 18.83 13.91 14.03
CA GLY A 11 18.97 14.60 15.31
C GLY A 11 18.53 16.06 15.26
N LYS A 12 17.63 16.43 14.33
CA LYS A 12 17.18 17.80 14.09
C LYS A 12 15.68 17.84 13.80
N THR A 13 15.12 19.04 13.93
CA THR A 13 13.78 19.34 13.41
C THR A 13 13.90 19.59 11.90
N GLU A 14 13.21 18.78 11.12
CA GLU A 14 13.16 18.83 9.66
C GLU A 14 11.74 19.22 9.21
N ASN A 15 11.62 19.79 8.01
CA ASN A 15 10.31 19.89 7.38
C ASN A 15 9.94 18.54 6.79
N VAL A 16 8.79 18.00 7.17
CA VAL A 16 8.37 16.64 6.83
C VAL A 16 6.99 16.61 6.20
N ILE A 17 6.76 15.59 5.36
CA ILE A 17 5.42 15.18 4.94
C ILE A 17 4.83 14.33 6.06
N LYS A 18 3.57 14.62 6.46
CA LYS A 18 2.81 13.89 7.46
C LYS A 18 1.70 13.11 6.77
N PHE A 19 1.78 11.79 6.87
CA PHE A 19 0.74 10.87 6.41
C PHE A 19 -0.11 10.49 7.62
N ASN A 20 -1.35 10.95 7.63
CA ASN A 20 -2.30 10.64 8.69
C ASN A 20 -3.02 9.33 8.34
N TYR A 21 -3.02 8.38 9.26
CA TYR A 21 -3.70 7.10 9.14
C TYR A 21 -5.02 7.17 9.89
N PHE A 22 -6.10 6.91 9.20
CA PHE A 22 -7.44 6.85 9.77
C PHE A 22 -8.01 5.45 9.64
N MET A 23 -8.78 5.03 10.64
CA MET A 23 -9.60 3.82 10.61
C MET A 23 -10.92 4.10 11.32
N GLY A 24 -12.04 3.86 10.63
CA GLY A 24 -13.36 4.21 11.14
C GLY A 24 -13.56 5.70 11.36
N GLY A 25 -12.86 6.55 10.62
CA GLY A 25 -12.88 8.01 10.77
C GLY A 25 -12.02 8.56 11.90
N GLU A 26 -11.37 7.72 12.69
CA GLU A 26 -10.50 8.12 13.80
C GLU A 26 -9.02 8.10 13.40
N LEU A 27 -8.25 9.09 13.86
CA LEU A 27 -6.80 9.15 13.64
C LEU A 27 -6.10 8.09 14.50
N THR A 28 -5.58 7.04 13.87
CA THR A 28 -4.91 5.92 14.55
C THR A 28 -3.40 6.06 14.59
N ASN A 29 -2.80 6.67 13.57
CA ASN A 29 -1.33 6.81 13.47
C ASN A 29 -0.95 8.02 12.60
N VAL A 30 0.31 8.46 12.74
CA VAL A 30 0.92 9.46 11.85
C VAL A 30 2.31 8.97 11.46
N LYS A 31 2.57 8.91 10.16
CA LYS A 31 3.90 8.63 9.62
C LYS A 31 4.52 9.90 9.07
N TYR A 32 5.74 10.15 9.43
CA TYR A 32 6.51 11.32 9.03
C TYR A 32 7.59 10.91 8.04
N ARG A 33 7.79 11.70 7.00
CA ARG A 33 8.83 11.51 5.99
C ARG A 33 9.55 12.82 5.73
N ASP A 34 10.87 12.84 5.93
CA ASP A 34 11.71 13.98 5.57
C ASP A 34 12.17 13.96 4.09
N GLY A 35 12.84 15.00 3.66
CA GLY A 35 13.36 15.13 2.29
C GLY A 35 14.45 14.12 1.92
N ARG A 36 15.03 13.43 2.89
CA ARG A 36 16.06 12.38 2.71
C ARG A 36 15.47 10.96 2.72
N LYS A 37 14.13 10.85 2.73
CA LYS A 37 13.39 9.59 2.83
C LYS A 37 13.61 8.85 4.16
N ASN A 38 13.91 9.55 5.25
CA ASN A 38 13.83 8.99 6.58
C ASN A 38 12.38 8.97 7.03
N PHE A 39 11.99 7.92 7.75
CA PHE A 39 10.63 7.71 8.23
C PHE A 39 10.58 7.62 9.74
N LYS A 40 9.51 8.13 10.32
CA LYS A 40 9.17 7.97 11.73
C LYS A 40 7.67 7.72 11.85
N LEU A 41 7.30 6.69 12.63
CA LEU A 41 5.92 6.45 13.05
C LEU A 41 5.71 7.01 14.46
N TYR A 42 4.49 7.40 14.77
CA TYR A 42 4.14 7.77 16.13
C TYR A 42 4.29 6.56 17.05
N LYS A 43 5.04 6.72 18.16
CA LYS A 43 5.40 5.61 19.04
C LYS A 43 4.16 5.04 19.74
N GLY A 44 3.98 3.70 19.63
CA GLY A 44 2.90 2.98 20.29
C GLY A 44 1.55 3.09 19.59
N ALA A 45 1.48 3.74 18.41
CA ALA A 45 0.26 3.78 17.61
C ALA A 45 -0.02 2.41 16.96
N GLU A 46 -1.30 2.10 16.78
CA GLU A 46 -1.74 0.91 16.08
C GLU A 46 -1.30 0.94 14.61
N LYS A 47 -0.87 -0.20 14.10
CA LYS A 47 -0.53 -0.35 12.68
C LYS A 47 -1.77 -0.77 11.91
N VAL A 48 -2.14 0.05 10.94
CA VAL A 48 -3.23 -0.20 9.99
C VAL A 48 -2.75 0.15 8.59
N PHE A 49 -3.49 -0.25 7.56
CA PHE A 49 -3.20 0.24 6.20
C PHE A 49 -3.40 1.76 6.13
N TYR A 50 -2.51 2.43 5.40
CA TYR A 50 -2.74 3.83 5.05
C TYR A 50 -3.98 3.94 4.14
N ASN A 51 -4.83 4.91 4.43
CA ASN A 51 -6.06 5.18 3.69
C ASN A 51 -7.11 4.05 3.72
N ILE A 52 -7.13 3.21 4.76
CA ILE A 52 -8.00 2.02 4.83
C ILE A 52 -9.48 2.34 4.67
N ASP A 53 -9.96 3.46 5.21
CA ASP A 53 -11.36 3.85 5.12
C ASP A 53 -11.83 4.10 3.68
N SER A 54 -10.90 4.36 2.75
CA SER A 54 -11.22 4.63 1.35
C SER A 54 -11.80 3.45 0.57
N ILE A 55 -11.61 2.22 1.07
CA ILE A 55 -12.10 1.02 0.40
C ILE A 55 -13.52 0.62 0.83
N VAL A 56 -14.08 1.30 1.82
CA VAL A 56 -15.45 1.05 2.28
C VAL A 56 -16.45 1.36 1.17
N GLY A 57 -17.36 0.41 0.90
CA GLY A 57 -18.38 0.55 -0.14
C GLY A 57 -17.92 0.30 -1.58
N TYR A 58 -16.66 -0.11 -1.78
CA TYR A 58 -16.15 -0.56 -3.08
C TYR A 58 -16.02 -2.08 -3.09
N GLU A 59 -16.43 -2.71 -4.19
CA GLU A 59 -16.26 -4.16 -4.43
C GLU A 59 -14.81 -4.55 -4.72
N TYR A 60 -13.96 -3.56 -5.04
CA TYR A 60 -12.53 -3.78 -5.29
C TYR A 60 -11.66 -2.74 -4.58
N CYS A 61 -10.40 -3.10 -4.35
CA CYS A 61 -9.40 -2.20 -3.84
C CYS A 61 -8.01 -2.47 -4.45
N VAL A 62 -7.09 -1.53 -4.27
CA VAL A 62 -5.71 -1.65 -4.72
C VAL A 62 -4.78 -1.57 -3.50
N ILE A 63 -3.87 -2.53 -3.35
CA ILE A 63 -2.84 -2.54 -2.32
C ILE A 63 -1.48 -2.23 -2.96
N VAL A 64 -0.80 -1.21 -2.44
CA VAL A 64 0.56 -0.80 -2.81
C VAL A 64 1.47 -0.78 -1.58
N GLU A 65 2.77 -0.53 -1.76
CA GLU A 65 3.72 -0.55 -0.65
C GLU A 65 3.89 0.78 0.07
N GLY A 66 3.71 1.91 -0.61
CA GLY A 66 4.00 3.23 -0.08
C GLY A 66 2.85 4.22 -0.16
N GLU A 67 2.85 5.17 0.76
CA GLU A 67 1.86 6.24 0.79
C GLU A 67 1.92 7.12 -0.48
N MET A 68 3.12 7.30 -1.06
CA MET A 68 3.30 8.06 -2.29
C MET A 68 2.64 7.37 -3.49
N ASP A 69 2.59 6.02 -3.49
CA ASP A 69 1.90 5.26 -4.53
C ASP A 69 0.38 5.40 -4.41
N VAL A 70 -0.14 5.43 -3.18
CA VAL A 70 -1.56 5.75 -2.92
C VAL A 70 -1.91 7.13 -3.48
N LEU A 71 -1.06 8.14 -3.23
CA LEU A 71 -1.28 9.49 -3.77
C LEU A 71 -1.19 9.52 -5.29
N ALA A 72 -0.27 8.75 -5.90
CA ALA A 72 -0.16 8.63 -7.35
C ALA A 72 -1.40 7.98 -7.98
N LEU A 73 -1.95 6.95 -7.35
CA LEU A 73 -3.19 6.32 -7.77
C LEU A 73 -4.38 7.26 -7.62
N HIS A 74 -4.44 8.01 -6.53
CA HIS A 74 -5.47 9.03 -6.31
C HIS A 74 -5.42 10.13 -7.40
N GLU A 75 -4.22 10.60 -7.77
CA GLU A 75 -4.02 11.54 -8.88
C GLU A 75 -4.53 10.97 -10.21
N ALA A 76 -4.40 9.67 -10.41
CA ALA A 76 -4.92 8.96 -11.58
C ALA A 76 -6.44 8.65 -11.50
N GLY A 77 -7.13 9.09 -10.44
CA GLY A 77 -8.56 8.88 -10.24
C GLY A 77 -8.93 7.56 -9.55
N ILE A 78 -7.96 6.79 -9.05
CA ILE A 78 -8.18 5.55 -8.29
C ILE A 78 -8.12 5.87 -6.80
N THR A 79 -9.28 6.13 -6.19
CA THR A 79 -9.39 6.63 -4.81
C THR A 79 -9.43 5.52 -3.76
N ASN A 80 -9.76 4.29 -4.15
CA ASN A 80 -9.85 3.10 -3.30
C ASN A 80 -8.52 2.32 -3.26
N ALA A 81 -7.43 3.05 -3.12
CA ALA A 81 -6.08 2.51 -2.96
C ALA A 81 -5.57 2.69 -1.54
N ILE A 82 -4.89 1.68 -1.03
CA ILE A 82 -4.32 1.62 0.31
C ILE A 82 -2.86 1.17 0.26
N SER A 83 -2.06 1.49 1.27
CA SER A 83 -0.69 0.98 1.36
C SER A 83 -0.39 0.34 2.71
N VAL A 84 0.57 -0.59 2.70
CA VAL A 84 1.10 -1.18 3.93
C VAL A 84 1.86 -0.12 4.75
N PRO A 85 1.81 -0.17 6.10
CA PRO A 85 2.36 0.91 6.92
C PRO A 85 3.89 0.97 6.93
N ASN A 86 4.57 -0.16 6.76
CA ASN A 86 6.03 -0.28 6.91
C ASN A 86 6.76 -0.67 5.62
N GLY A 87 6.07 -0.67 4.47
CA GLY A 87 6.62 -1.23 3.23
C GLY A 87 6.81 -2.75 3.30
N ALA A 88 7.40 -3.32 2.26
CA ALA A 88 7.75 -4.73 2.22
C ALA A 88 9.13 -4.98 2.84
N THR A 89 9.29 -6.14 3.49
CA THR A 89 10.58 -6.67 3.95
C THR A 89 10.67 -8.16 3.66
N LEU A 90 11.86 -8.70 3.47
CA LEU A 90 12.08 -10.13 3.17
C LEU A 90 11.57 -11.07 4.28
N ASN A 91 11.43 -10.56 5.50
CA ASN A 91 10.99 -11.33 6.69
C ASN A 91 9.58 -10.94 7.16
N SER A 92 8.77 -10.29 6.33
CA SER A 92 7.45 -9.82 6.73
C SER A 92 6.39 -10.92 6.72
N ASN A 93 6.57 -11.95 7.54
CA ASN A 93 5.52 -12.93 7.84
C ASN A 93 4.50 -12.38 8.84
N ASN A 94 4.79 -11.24 9.45
CA ASN A 94 3.92 -10.60 10.43
C ASN A 94 3.19 -9.41 9.80
N LEU A 95 1.95 -9.66 9.36
CA LEU A 95 1.04 -8.66 8.84
C LEU A 95 -0.01 -8.28 9.90
N ASP A 96 0.43 -7.86 11.10
CA ASP A 96 -0.46 -7.46 12.20
C ASP A 96 -1.49 -6.40 11.76
N TYR A 97 -1.07 -5.48 10.90
CA TYR A 97 -1.95 -4.47 10.33
C TYR A 97 -3.07 -5.07 9.44
N LEU A 98 -2.84 -6.22 8.82
CA LEU A 98 -3.88 -6.91 8.07
C LEU A 98 -4.90 -7.53 9.02
N ASP A 99 -4.43 -8.14 10.12
CA ASP A 99 -5.33 -8.72 11.13
C ASP A 99 -6.23 -7.64 11.74
N SER A 100 -5.69 -6.45 12.01
CA SER A 100 -6.47 -5.30 12.50
C SER A 100 -7.48 -4.75 11.48
N CYS A 101 -7.29 -5.01 10.20
CA CYS A 101 -8.12 -4.48 9.11
C CYS A 101 -8.88 -5.56 8.33
N ILE A 102 -8.90 -6.81 8.78
CA ILE A 102 -9.42 -7.94 7.98
C ILE A 102 -10.88 -7.75 7.55
N ASP A 103 -11.70 -7.19 8.41
CA ASP A 103 -13.13 -6.96 8.15
C ASP A 103 -13.38 -6.03 6.95
N TYR A 104 -12.41 -5.15 6.62
CA TYR A 104 -12.49 -4.26 5.45
C TYR A 104 -12.38 -4.99 4.11
N PHE A 105 -11.93 -6.26 4.13
CA PHE A 105 -11.72 -7.06 2.93
C PHE A 105 -12.81 -8.11 2.70
N GLU A 106 -13.70 -8.35 3.66
CA GLU A 106 -14.73 -9.41 3.58
C GLU A 106 -15.70 -9.26 2.41
N ASP A 107 -15.99 -8.03 1.99
CA ASP A 107 -16.91 -7.70 0.90
C ASP A 107 -16.21 -7.48 -0.45
N LYS A 108 -14.90 -7.72 -0.54
CA LYS A 108 -14.13 -7.47 -1.77
C LYS A 108 -14.20 -8.65 -2.73
N GLU A 109 -14.68 -8.37 -3.93
CA GLU A 109 -14.66 -9.33 -5.05
C GLU A 109 -13.32 -9.33 -5.79
N LYS A 110 -12.56 -8.21 -5.68
CA LYS A 110 -11.28 -8.06 -6.34
C LYS A 110 -10.30 -7.22 -5.51
N ILE A 111 -9.15 -7.80 -5.22
CA ILE A 111 -8.04 -7.13 -4.53
C ILE A 111 -6.83 -7.09 -5.47
N ILE A 112 -6.48 -5.90 -5.96
CA ILE A 112 -5.37 -5.73 -6.89
C ILE A 112 -4.10 -5.50 -6.09
N LEU A 113 -3.14 -6.41 -6.21
CA LEU A 113 -1.83 -6.30 -5.60
C LEU A 113 -0.88 -5.62 -6.60
N ALA A 114 -0.54 -4.37 -6.33
CA ALA A 114 0.32 -3.52 -7.14
C ALA A 114 1.58 -3.13 -6.35
N VAL A 115 2.26 -4.15 -5.83
CA VAL A 115 3.47 -4.01 -5.01
C VAL A 115 4.71 -3.85 -5.88
N ASP A 116 5.83 -3.45 -5.26
CA ASP A 116 7.11 -3.27 -5.94
C ASP A 116 7.59 -4.59 -6.59
N SER A 117 8.36 -4.49 -7.66
CA SER A 117 8.83 -5.66 -8.43
C SER A 117 10.07 -6.34 -7.83
N ASP A 118 10.58 -5.85 -6.71
CA ASP A 118 11.74 -6.42 -6.01
C ASP A 118 11.38 -7.66 -5.16
N GLU A 119 12.40 -8.31 -4.60
CA GLU A 119 12.22 -9.52 -3.77
C GLU A 119 11.32 -9.27 -2.55
N ALA A 120 11.42 -8.09 -1.92
CA ALA A 120 10.61 -7.76 -0.75
C ALA A 120 9.14 -7.59 -1.14
N GLY A 121 8.85 -6.93 -2.26
CA GLY A 121 7.50 -6.80 -2.81
C GLY A 121 6.89 -8.16 -3.19
N GLN A 122 7.67 -9.04 -3.79
CA GLN A 122 7.20 -10.41 -4.13
C GLN A 122 6.92 -11.23 -2.87
N ALA A 123 7.72 -11.11 -1.82
CA ALA A 123 7.46 -11.77 -0.55
C ALA A 123 6.17 -11.25 0.10
N LEU A 124 5.96 -9.94 0.10
CA LEU A 124 4.72 -9.33 0.56
C LEU A 124 3.51 -9.80 -0.27
N GLN A 125 3.62 -9.81 -1.59
CA GLN A 125 2.57 -10.29 -2.48
C GLN A 125 2.16 -11.73 -2.15
N THR A 126 3.13 -12.61 -1.98
CA THR A 126 2.89 -14.03 -1.64
C THR A 126 2.12 -14.16 -0.33
N GLU A 127 2.52 -13.41 0.70
CA GLU A 127 1.86 -13.45 2.01
C GLU A 127 0.46 -12.84 1.97
N LEU A 128 0.25 -11.75 1.22
CA LEU A 128 -1.08 -11.16 1.02
C LEU A 128 -2.02 -12.15 0.32
N ILE A 129 -1.56 -12.83 -0.75
CA ILE A 129 -2.36 -13.86 -1.45
C ILE A 129 -2.73 -14.99 -0.49
N ARG A 130 -1.77 -15.45 0.32
CA ARG A 130 -2.01 -16.52 1.29
C ARG A 130 -3.08 -16.17 2.31
N ARG A 131 -3.15 -14.90 2.75
CA ARG A 131 -4.07 -14.45 3.79
C ARG A 131 -5.43 -13.98 3.26
N LEU A 132 -5.45 -13.35 2.10
CA LEU A 132 -6.68 -12.79 1.51
C LEU A 132 -7.41 -13.77 0.62
N GLY A 133 -6.72 -14.80 0.12
CA GLY A 133 -7.25 -15.78 -0.83
C GLY A 133 -6.86 -15.47 -2.28
N SER A 134 -6.42 -16.51 -2.99
CA SER A 134 -5.99 -16.37 -4.39
C SER A 134 -7.14 -16.07 -5.34
N GLU A 135 -8.36 -16.45 -4.99
CA GLU A 135 -9.57 -16.27 -5.77
C GLU A 135 -10.00 -14.82 -5.94
N VAL A 136 -9.68 -13.97 -4.96
CA VAL A 136 -10.00 -12.52 -5.00
C VAL A 136 -8.79 -11.65 -5.36
N CYS A 137 -7.58 -12.23 -5.37
CA CYS A 137 -6.35 -11.48 -5.65
C CYS A 137 -6.06 -11.40 -7.14
N PHE A 138 -5.67 -10.20 -7.58
CA PHE A 138 -5.24 -9.90 -8.95
C PHE A 138 -3.89 -9.20 -8.92
N LEU A 139 -3.04 -9.51 -9.89
CA LEU A 139 -1.67 -9.02 -9.94
C LEU A 139 -1.47 -8.02 -11.07
N THR A 140 -0.71 -6.99 -10.79
CA THR A 140 -0.19 -6.08 -11.81
C THR A 140 1.27 -5.74 -11.51
N THR A 141 1.98 -5.27 -12.54
CA THR A 141 3.37 -4.83 -12.44
C THR A 141 3.53 -3.52 -13.17
N PHE A 142 4.58 -2.77 -12.86
CA PHE A 142 4.83 -1.45 -13.43
C PHE A 142 5.91 -1.47 -14.53
N GLU A 143 6.06 -2.61 -15.22
CA GLU A 143 7.02 -2.79 -16.33
C GLU A 143 8.47 -2.41 -15.94
N ASP A 144 8.96 -1.33 -16.53
CA ASP A 144 10.31 -0.78 -16.30
C ASP A 144 10.37 0.28 -15.20
N CYS A 145 9.25 0.48 -14.47
CA CYS A 145 9.17 1.32 -13.30
C CYS A 145 9.13 0.47 -12.02
N LYS A 146 9.66 1.03 -10.94
CA LYS A 146 9.69 0.34 -9.66
C LYS A 146 8.28 0.24 -9.04
N ASP A 147 7.55 1.35 -9.07
CA ASP A 147 6.30 1.56 -8.33
C ASP A 147 5.29 2.41 -9.11
N ALA A 148 4.09 2.58 -8.55
CA ALA A 148 3.01 3.35 -9.17
C ALA A 148 3.36 4.83 -9.33
N ASN A 149 4.09 5.41 -8.39
CA ASN A 149 4.47 6.81 -8.44
C ASN A 149 5.46 7.09 -9.59
N GLU A 150 6.46 6.25 -9.78
CA GLU A 150 7.38 6.33 -10.92
C GLU A 150 6.65 6.13 -12.25
N TYR A 151 5.72 5.17 -12.31
CA TYR A 151 4.92 4.89 -13.49
C TYR A 151 4.02 6.08 -13.87
N LEU A 152 3.37 6.73 -12.88
CA LEU A 152 2.59 7.95 -13.10
C LEU A 152 3.44 9.06 -13.72
N GLN A 153 4.62 9.30 -13.14
CA GLN A 153 5.53 10.35 -13.61
C GLN A 153 6.03 10.11 -15.03
N LYS A 154 6.24 8.87 -15.40
CA LYS A 154 6.79 8.49 -16.70
C LYS A 154 5.72 8.38 -17.79
N TYR A 155 4.57 7.82 -17.49
CA TYR A 155 3.56 7.45 -18.47
C TYR A 155 2.24 8.18 -18.33
N GLY A 156 1.99 8.88 -17.24
CA GLY A 156 0.79 9.66 -16.98
C GLY A 156 -0.38 8.84 -16.42
N ALA A 157 -1.43 9.56 -16.02
CA ALA A 157 -2.58 9.03 -15.30
C ALA A 157 -3.38 7.98 -16.07
N ASP A 158 -3.65 8.22 -17.36
CA ASP A 158 -4.42 7.28 -18.19
C ASP A 158 -3.74 5.91 -18.32
N LYS A 159 -2.41 5.93 -18.47
CA LYS A 159 -1.62 4.69 -18.56
C LYS A 159 -1.60 3.96 -17.22
N LEU A 160 -1.46 4.68 -16.12
CA LEU A 160 -1.52 4.10 -14.77
C LEU A 160 -2.89 3.46 -14.52
N THR A 161 -3.98 4.15 -14.83
CA THR A 161 -5.34 3.61 -14.70
C THR A 161 -5.53 2.34 -15.54
N THR A 162 -5.07 2.35 -16.80
CA THR A 162 -5.13 1.17 -17.68
C THR A 162 -4.33 0.00 -17.09
N ARG A 163 -3.16 0.28 -16.49
CA ARG A 163 -2.32 -0.72 -15.87
C ARG A 163 -3.02 -1.41 -14.69
N ILE A 164 -3.62 -0.63 -13.81
CA ILE A 164 -4.33 -1.13 -12.62
C ILE A 164 -5.59 -1.91 -13.04
N THR A 165 -6.41 -1.35 -13.92
CA THR A 165 -7.66 -2.02 -14.36
C THR A 165 -7.40 -3.30 -15.16
N GLY A 166 -6.24 -3.38 -15.81
CA GLY A 166 -5.77 -4.56 -16.54
C GLY A 166 -5.13 -5.66 -15.69
N ALA A 167 -5.16 -5.56 -14.36
CA ALA A 167 -4.61 -6.58 -13.45
C ALA A 167 -5.20 -7.97 -13.76
N LYS A 168 -4.36 -9.01 -13.63
CA LYS A 168 -4.71 -10.40 -13.97
C LYS A 168 -4.92 -11.23 -12.71
N PRO A 169 -5.82 -12.22 -12.70
CA PRO A 169 -5.97 -13.12 -11.58
C PRO A 169 -4.66 -13.88 -11.30
N VAL A 170 -4.49 -14.29 -10.05
CA VAL A 170 -3.35 -15.13 -9.64
C VAL A 170 -3.34 -16.40 -10.50
N PRO A 171 -2.20 -16.79 -11.12
CA PRO A 171 -2.12 -18.03 -11.89
C PRO A 171 -2.39 -19.27 -11.02
N LEU A 172 -3.20 -20.19 -11.51
CA LEU A 172 -3.57 -21.43 -10.79
C LEU A 172 -2.35 -22.34 -10.48
N GLU A 173 -1.26 -22.21 -11.24
CA GLU A 173 -0.01 -22.95 -11.03
C GLU A 173 0.68 -22.63 -9.68
N ASN A 174 0.32 -21.50 -9.06
CA ASN A 174 0.80 -21.10 -7.75
C ASN A 174 -0.12 -21.55 -6.60
N VAL A 175 -1.22 -22.23 -6.92
CA VAL A 175 -2.08 -22.87 -5.92
C VAL A 175 -1.54 -24.27 -5.67
N THR A 176 -0.63 -24.40 -4.67
CA THR A 176 -0.21 -25.72 -4.19
C THR A 176 -1.45 -26.39 -3.60
N THR A 177 -1.99 -27.37 -4.32
CA THR A 177 -2.95 -28.32 -3.78
C THR A 177 -2.26 -29.09 -2.64
N PHE A 178 -2.75 -28.91 -1.44
CA PHE A 178 -2.38 -29.74 -0.29
C PHE A 178 -2.99 -31.11 -0.40
#